data_d2d10dc987000cd91013e8ad15ba74ce
#
_entry.id   d2d10dc987000cd91013e8ad15ba74ce
#
_cell.length_a   1.000
_cell.length_b   1.000
_cell.length_c   1.000
_cell.angle_alpha   90.00
_cell.angle_beta   90.00
_cell.angle_gamma   90.00
#
_symmetry.space_group_name_H-M   'P 1'
#
loop_
_entity.id
_entity.type
_entity.pdbx_description
1 polymer ?
#
loop_
_entity_poly.entity_id
_entity_poly.type
_entity_poly.pdbx_seq_one_letter_code
_entity_poly.pdbx_strand_id
1 'polypeptide(L)'
;MKQLFTTALFAAALVSAAVALPFAAAAQERYPELKPEQLSPQQKAYIEGLAKPPRNNTTGLKNPPFKVYMRSPDLASKLEAVSDYVRWGTGVEPRLTELAIMITARNWSSQWIWRGHYRAAVRGGLDPSVGTDIAAGKRPEKMKPDETILYNYATEMYRDKAISDATFAAAVKQFGEKALIDLVATMGYYDTVAMTLITAKAVAPKEDDVPQLAALSTALPR
;
A
#
# COMPACT_ATOMS: atom_id res chain seq x y z
N MET A 1 -40.82 -55.67 64.75
CA MET A 1 -40.90 -54.84 63.57
C MET A 1 -39.66 -53.95 63.49
N LYS A 2 -38.68 -54.30 62.67
CA LYS A 2 -37.44 -53.58 62.51
C LYS A 2 -37.45 -53.01 61.06
N GLN A 3 -37.52 -51.69 60.90
CA GLN A 3 -37.39 -51.05 59.65
C GLN A 3 -35.91 -50.83 59.29
N LEU A 4 -35.51 -51.34 58.14
CA LEU A 4 -34.19 -51.12 57.54
C LEU A 4 -34.24 -49.86 56.66
N PHE A 5 -33.45 -48.87 56.99
CA PHE A 5 -33.20 -47.70 56.17
C PHE A 5 -32.03 -47.95 55.19
N THR A 6 -32.33 -48.02 53.94
CA THR A 6 -31.30 -48.15 52.87
C THR A 6 -30.90 -46.76 52.43
N THR A 7 -29.65 -46.36 52.67
CA THR A 7 -29.04 -45.09 52.22
C THR A 7 -28.47 -45.28 50.81
N ALA A 8 -29.02 -44.62 49.84
CA ALA A 8 -28.48 -44.59 48.48
C ALA A 8 -27.43 -43.46 48.34
N LEU A 9 -26.20 -43.84 48.09
CA LEU A 9 -25.13 -42.87 47.70
C LEU A 9 -25.28 -42.49 46.21
N PHE A 10 -25.56 -41.24 45.92
CA PHE A 10 -25.42 -40.69 44.59
C PHE A 10 -23.96 -40.23 44.37
N ALA A 11 -23.24 -40.91 43.51
CA ALA A 11 -21.94 -40.47 43.03
C ALA A 11 -22.16 -39.49 41.87
N ALA A 12 -21.89 -38.20 42.07
CA ALA A 12 -21.89 -37.19 41.04
C ALA A 12 -20.56 -37.26 40.25
N ALA A 13 -20.63 -37.72 39.01
CA ALA A 13 -19.50 -37.67 38.09
C ALA A 13 -19.36 -36.26 37.51
N LEU A 14 -18.31 -35.56 37.90
CA LEU A 14 -17.91 -34.28 37.29
C LEU A 14 -17.28 -34.56 35.94
N VAL A 15 -18.03 -34.32 34.85
CA VAL A 15 -17.49 -34.30 33.49
C VAL A 15 -16.82 -32.94 33.26
N SER A 16 -15.49 -32.91 33.35
CA SER A 16 -14.71 -31.75 32.96
C SER A 16 -14.70 -31.63 31.45
N ALA A 17 -15.53 -30.75 30.87
CA ALA A 17 -15.45 -30.37 29.47
C ALA A 17 -14.20 -29.50 29.24
N ALA A 18 -13.16 -30.09 28.68
CA ALA A 18 -12.00 -29.35 28.19
C ALA A 18 -12.44 -28.48 26.97
N VAL A 19 -12.60 -27.19 27.20
CA VAL A 19 -12.81 -26.21 26.11
C VAL A 19 -11.50 -26.13 25.37
N ALA A 20 -11.41 -26.82 24.23
CA ALA A 20 -10.32 -26.63 23.28
C ALA A 20 -10.48 -25.25 22.64
N LEU A 21 -9.71 -24.26 23.11
CA LEU A 21 -9.58 -22.97 22.43
C LEU A 21 -8.99 -23.23 21.05
N PRO A 22 -9.62 -22.73 19.96
CA PRO A 22 -9.02 -22.88 18.66
C PRO A 22 -7.69 -22.14 18.65
N PHE A 23 -6.59 -22.86 18.49
CA PHE A 23 -5.32 -22.28 18.12
C PHE A 23 -5.57 -21.51 16.82
N ALA A 24 -5.57 -20.18 16.86
CA ALA A 24 -5.54 -19.36 15.66
C ALA A 24 -4.26 -19.74 14.91
N ALA A 25 -4.38 -20.60 13.90
CA ALA A 25 -3.27 -20.90 13.01
C ALA A 25 -2.76 -19.58 12.49
N ALA A 26 -1.50 -19.25 12.79
CA ALA A 26 -0.86 -18.05 12.25
C ALA A 26 -1.06 -18.08 10.74
N ALA A 27 -1.67 -17.04 10.18
CA ALA A 27 -1.99 -17.00 8.75
C ALA A 27 -0.70 -17.21 7.97
N GLN A 28 -0.61 -18.32 7.26
CA GLN A 28 0.57 -18.69 6.49
C GLN A 28 0.89 -17.56 5.49
N GLU A 29 2.13 -17.08 5.51
CA GLU A 29 2.60 -16.06 4.60
C GLU A 29 2.47 -16.55 3.16
N ARG A 30 1.75 -15.80 2.29
CA ARG A 30 1.45 -16.24 0.91
C ARG A 30 2.69 -16.35 0.03
N TYR A 31 3.68 -15.50 0.28
CA TYR A 31 4.93 -15.45 -0.46
C TYR A 31 6.10 -15.49 0.54
N PRO A 32 6.46 -16.67 1.07
CA PRO A 32 7.59 -16.79 1.98
C PRO A 32 8.88 -16.36 1.29
N GLU A 33 9.83 -15.87 2.06
CA GLU A 33 11.15 -15.50 1.56
C GLU A 33 11.84 -16.70 0.89
N LEU A 34 12.39 -16.48 -0.30
CA LEU A 34 13.21 -17.49 -0.96
C LEU A 34 14.59 -17.54 -0.33
N LYS A 35 15.06 -18.72 -0.03
CA LYS A 35 16.41 -18.90 0.48
C LYS A 35 17.44 -18.61 -0.60
N PRO A 36 18.63 -18.09 -0.25
CA PRO A 36 19.67 -17.71 -1.22
C PRO A 36 20.04 -18.84 -2.21
N GLU A 37 20.05 -20.09 -1.73
CA GLU A 37 20.35 -21.28 -2.54
C GLU A 37 19.24 -21.64 -3.55
N GLN A 38 18.03 -21.10 -3.37
CA GLN A 38 16.87 -21.34 -4.23
C GLN A 38 16.74 -20.29 -5.34
N LEU A 39 17.58 -19.23 -5.30
CA LEU A 39 17.48 -18.12 -6.25
C LEU A 39 18.07 -18.50 -7.61
N SER A 40 17.28 -18.29 -8.66
CA SER A 40 17.77 -18.37 -10.05
C SER A 40 18.74 -17.23 -10.36
N PRO A 41 19.53 -17.34 -11.43
CA PRO A 41 20.40 -16.24 -11.89
C PRO A 41 19.64 -14.94 -12.12
N GLN A 42 18.44 -15.00 -12.69
CA GLN A 42 17.58 -13.82 -12.94
C GLN A 42 17.13 -13.16 -11.64
N GLN A 43 16.77 -13.96 -10.63
CA GLN A 43 16.40 -13.47 -9.31
C GLN A 43 17.56 -12.81 -8.59
N LYS A 44 18.76 -13.36 -8.69
CA LYS A 44 19.99 -12.74 -8.15
C LYS A 44 20.27 -11.40 -8.81
N ALA A 45 20.23 -11.35 -10.14
CA ALA A 45 20.40 -10.11 -10.90
C ALA A 45 19.38 -9.04 -10.55
N TYR A 46 18.13 -9.43 -10.30
CA TYR A 46 17.08 -8.51 -9.85
C TYR A 46 17.41 -7.90 -8.48
N ILE A 47 17.82 -8.71 -7.50
CA ILE A 47 18.23 -8.23 -6.16
C ILE A 47 19.40 -7.25 -6.26
N GLU A 48 20.42 -7.60 -7.06
CA GLU A 48 21.56 -6.74 -7.31
C GLU A 48 21.16 -5.40 -7.97
N GLY A 49 20.18 -5.44 -8.87
CA GLY A 49 19.59 -4.26 -9.50
C GLY A 49 18.93 -3.32 -8.48
N LEU A 50 18.17 -3.87 -7.55
CA LEU A 50 17.50 -3.08 -6.49
C LEU A 50 18.48 -2.30 -5.61
N ALA A 51 19.69 -2.82 -5.41
CA ALA A 51 20.72 -2.19 -4.58
C ALA A 51 21.42 -1.00 -5.27
N LYS A 52 21.27 -0.87 -6.60
CA LYS A 52 21.93 0.20 -7.39
C LYS A 52 21.17 1.54 -7.31
N PRO A 53 21.87 2.68 -7.57
CA PRO A 53 21.19 3.96 -7.79
C PRO A 53 20.20 3.89 -8.97
N PRO A 54 19.15 4.69 -8.93
CA PRO A 54 18.75 5.66 -7.90
C PRO A 54 18.07 5.03 -6.68
N ARG A 55 17.71 3.77 -6.71
CA ARG A 55 16.91 3.08 -5.70
C ARG A 55 17.66 2.87 -4.38
N ASN A 56 18.89 2.40 -4.43
CA ASN A 56 19.74 2.11 -3.27
C ASN A 56 19.05 1.22 -2.21
N ASN A 57 18.22 0.27 -2.65
CA ASN A 57 17.49 -0.62 -1.75
C ASN A 57 18.38 -1.78 -1.30
N THR A 58 19.02 -1.64 -0.16
CA THR A 58 19.85 -2.68 0.46
C THR A 58 19.06 -3.66 1.35
N THR A 59 17.78 -3.36 1.61
CA THR A 59 16.91 -4.26 2.39
C THR A 59 16.30 -5.38 1.53
N GLY A 60 16.46 -5.28 0.21
CA GLY A 60 16.11 -6.31 -0.76
C GLY A 60 14.69 -6.83 -0.59
N LEU A 61 14.58 -8.12 -0.35
CA LEU A 61 13.31 -8.86 -0.29
C LEU A 61 12.51 -8.66 1.00
N LYS A 62 13.02 -7.94 2.00
CA LYS A 62 12.24 -7.60 3.21
C LYS A 62 11.07 -6.65 2.89
N ASN A 63 11.15 -5.96 1.75
CA ASN A 63 10.06 -5.12 1.28
C ASN A 63 9.07 -5.96 0.47
N PRO A 64 7.80 -6.11 0.89
CA PRO A 64 6.82 -7.03 0.33
C PRO A 64 6.62 -6.97 -1.20
N PRO A 65 6.55 -5.80 -1.87
CA PRO A 65 6.41 -5.78 -3.32
C PRO A 65 7.53 -6.54 -4.03
N PHE A 66 8.79 -6.30 -3.66
CA PHE A 66 9.94 -6.94 -4.27
C PHE A 66 9.98 -8.44 -4.01
N LYS A 67 9.61 -8.87 -2.80
CA LYS A 67 9.49 -10.29 -2.47
C LYS A 67 8.47 -11.01 -3.36
N VAL A 68 7.35 -10.37 -3.67
CA VAL A 68 6.34 -10.94 -4.59
C VAL A 68 6.85 -10.96 -6.02
N TYR A 69 7.45 -9.87 -6.48
CA TYR A 69 7.98 -9.74 -7.84
C TYR A 69 9.08 -10.76 -8.15
N MET A 70 9.79 -11.25 -7.15
CA MET A 70 10.76 -12.35 -7.27
C MET A 70 10.15 -13.64 -7.87
N ARG A 71 8.82 -13.79 -7.85
CA ARG A 71 8.14 -14.95 -8.46
C ARG A 71 8.04 -14.85 -9.99
N SER A 72 8.27 -13.65 -10.52
CA SER A 72 8.30 -13.35 -11.95
C SER A 72 9.44 -12.37 -12.26
N PRO A 73 10.70 -12.82 -12.26
CA PRO A 73 11.87 -11.93 -12.33
C PRO A 73 11.94 -11.13 -13.63
N ASP A 74 11.45 -11.68 -14.76
CA ASP A 74 11.40 -10.96 -16.03
C ASP A 74 10.39 -9.79 -16.00
N LEU A 75 9.23 -10.00 -15.36
CA LEU A 75 8.27 -8.91 -15.10
C LEU A 75 8.83 -7.92 -14.10
N ALA A 76 9.46 -8.42 -13.03
CA ALA A 76 10.05 -7.59 -11.99
C ALA A 76 11.04 -6.57 -12.57
N SER A 77 11.95 -6.99 -13.43
CA SER A 77 12.92 -6.10 -14.08
C SER A 77 12.26 -5.01 -14.93
N LYS A 78 11.17 -5.34 -15.63
CA LYS A 78 10.42 -4.35 -16.42
C LYS A 78 9.67 -3.36 -15.53
N LEU A 79 9.03 -3.84 -14.46
CA LEU A 79 8.35 -2.99 -13.49
C LEU A 79 9.33 -2.06 -12.77
N GLU A 80 10.54 -2.53 -12.47
CA GLU A 80 11.58 -1.69 -11.89
C GLU A 80 12.03 -0.58 -12.84
N ALA A 81 12.18 -0.86 -14.12
CA ALA A 81 12.51 0.17 -15.09
C ALA A 81 11.41 1.24 -15.17
N VAL A 82 10.12 0.84 -15.14
CA VAL A 82 9.00 1.78 -15.03
C VAL A 82 9.07 2.57 -13.72
N SER A 83 9.28 1.88 -12.59
CA SER A 83 9.38 2.52 -11.29
C SER A 83 10.48 3.56 -11.22
N ASP A 84 11.65 3.24 -11.73
CA ASP A 84 12.79 4.16 -11.73
C ASP A 84 12.49 5.40 -12.56
N TYR A 85 11.87 5.22 -13.73
CA TYR A 85 11.45 6.33 -14.57
C TYR A 85 10.41 7.21 -13.88
N VAL A 86 9.27 6.65 -13.42
CA VAL A 86 8.18 7.45 -12.87
C VAL A 86 8.53 8.15 -11.56
N ARG A 87 9.53 7.66 -10.83
CA ARG A 87 9.97 8.27 -9.57
C ARG A 87 11.10 9.29 -9.74
N TRP A 88 12.01 9.07 -10.68
CA TRP A 88 13.24 9.86 -10.78
C TRP A 88 13.57 10.35 -12.20
N GLY A 89 12.92 9.83 -13.23
CA GLY A 89 13.23 10.12 -14.63
C GLY A 89 12.28 11.09 -15.33
N THR A 90 11.14 11.42 -14.74
CA THR A 90 10.08 12.20 -15.43
C THR A 90 10.37 13.69 -15.53
N GLY A 91 11.14 14.26 -14.60
CA GLY A 91 11.29 15.69 -14.42
C GLY A 91 10.10 16.37 -13.72
N VAL A 92 9.07 15.62 -13.31
CA VAL A 92 8.00 16.11 -12.44
C VAL A 92 8.57 16.38 -11.05
N GLU A 93 8.15 17.49 -10.45
CA GLU A 93 8.60 17.85 -9.11
C GLU A 93 8.31 16.71 -8.10
N PRO A 94 9.29 16.28 -7.28
CA PRO A 94 9.12 15.14 -6.37
C PRO A 94 7.89 15.22 -5.47
N ARG A 95 7.55 16.40 -4.99
CA ARG A 95 6.35 16.66 -4.19
C ARG A 95 5.07 16.23 -4.91
N LEU A 96 4.95 16.52 -6.21
CA LEU A 96 3.78 16.18 -7.01
C LEU A 96 3.76 14.68 -7.35
N THR A 97 4.91 14.11 -7.67
CA THR A 97 5.04 12.65 -7.86
C THR A 97 4.58 11.89 -6.61
N GLU A 98 5.07 12.32 -5.44
CA GLU A 98 4.71 11.68 -4.18
C GLU A 98 3.23 11.92 -3.81
N LEU A 99 2.66 13.08 -4.12
CA LEU A 99 1.23 13.35 -3.94
C LEU A 99 0.37 12.42 -4.82
N ALA A 100 0.73 12.20 -6.08
CA ALA A 100 0.04 11.25 -6.96
C ALA A 100 0.06 9.83 -6.37
N ILE A 101 1.21 9.41 -5.85
CA ILE A 101 1.36 8.11 -5.18
C ILE A 101 0.50 8.03 -3.92
N MET A 102 0.44 9.09 -3.12
CA MET A 102 -0.38 9.14 -1.91
C MET A 102 -1.87 9.06 -2.22
N ILE A 103 -2.36 9.75 -3.26
CA ILE A 103 -3.76 9.67 -3.68
C ILE A 103 -4.08 8.23 -4.14
N THR A 104 -3.19 7.60 -4.90
CA THR A 104 -3.30 6.20 -5.30
C THR A 104 -3.33 5.27 -4.08
N ALA A 105 -2.40 5.44 -3.16
CA ALA A 105 -2.34 4.67 -1.91
C ALA A 105 -3.65 4.80 -1.10
N ARG A 106 -4.21 6.02 -1.05
CA ARG A 106 -5.48 6.29 -0.39
C ARG A 106 -6.64 5.59 -1.10
N ASN A 107 -6.71 5.65 -2.44
CA ASN A 107 -7.74 4.96 -3.23
C ASN A 107 -7.79 3.44 -2.92
N TRP A 108 -6.63 2.81 -2.76
CA TRP A 108 -6.49 1.40 -2.39
C TRP A 108 -6.51 1.13 -0.88
N SER A 109 -6.59 2.16 -0.03
CA SER A 109 -6.40 2.08 1.43
C SER A 109 -5.12 1.32 1.81
N SER A 110 -4.06 1.53 1.03
CA SER A 110 -2.77 0.86 1.20
C SER A 110 -1.88 1.59 2.19
N GLN A 111 -1.98 1.28 3.48
CA GLN A 111 -1.11 1.85 4.51
C GLN A 111 0.38 1.56 4.24
N TRP A 112 0.70 0.45 3.58
CA TRP A 112 2.07 0.11 3.22
C TRP A 112 2.69 1.13 2.26
N ILE A 113 1.99 1.49 1.17
CA ILE A 113 2.47 2.51 0.21
C ILE A 113 2.47 3.88 0.90
N TRP A 114 1.37 4.20 1.57
CA TRP A 114 1.14 5.48 2.22
C TRP A 114 2.30 5.91 3.13
N ARG A 115 2.76 5.04 4.03
CA ARG A 115 3.76 5.37 5.05
C ARG A 115 5.09 5.90 4.49
N GLY A 116 5.58 5.29 3.43
CA GLY A 116 6.85 5.69 2.80
C GLY A 116 6.70 6.99 2.01
N HIS A 117 5.61 7.09 1.28
CA HIS A 117 5.35 8.19 0.34
C HIS A 117 4.86 9.46 1.04
N TYR A 118 4.12 9.36 2.14
CA TYR A 118 3.82 10.49 3.00
C TYR A 118 5.09 11.20 3.48
N ARG A 119 6.06 10.44 4.03
CA ARG A 119 7.33 11.02 4.46
C ARG A 119 8.13 11.64 3.31
N ALA A 120 8.10 11.01 2.15
CA ALA A 120 8.79 11.52 0.97
C ALA A 120 8.12 12.81 0.45
N ALA A 121 6.79 12.87 0.43
CA ALA A 121 6.03 14.05 0.05
C ALA A 121 6.31 15.25 0.97
N VAL A 122 6.30 15.03 2.29
CA VAL A 122 6.62 16.06 3.28
C VAL A 122 8.05 16.56 3.12
N ARG A 123 9.03 15.67 2.94
CA ARG A 123 10.42 16.07 2.63
C ARG A 123 10.52 16.83 1.31
N GLY A 124 9.67 16.52 0.34
CA GLY A 124 9.55 17.24 -0.94
C GLY A 124 8.83 18.58 -0.85
N GLY A 125 8.33 18.97 0.33
CA GLY A 125 7.68 20.28 0.58
C GLY A 125 6.16 20.26 0.49
N LEU A 126 5.51 19.07 0.59
CA LEU A 126 4.07 18.97 0.84
C LEU A 126 3.77 19.42 2.27
N ASP A 127 2.74 20.27 2.45
CA ASP A 127 2.26 20.58 3.80
C ASP A 127 1.75 19.31 4.48
N PRO A 128 2.22 18.97 5.70
CA PRO A 128 1.78 17.75 6.38
C PRO A 128 0.27 17.64 6.58
N SER A 129 -0.43 18.78 6.69
CA SER A 129 -1.89 18.80 6.83
C SER A 129 -2.61 18.27 5.59
N VAL A 130 -2.04 18.47 4.38
CA VAL A 130 -2.59 17.91 3.14
C VAL A 130 -2.63 16.37 3.24
N GLY A 131 -1.54 15.75 3.70
CA GLY A 131 -1.52 14.32 3.90
C GLY A 131 -2.48 13.87 5.01
N THR A 132 -2.58 14.61 6.11
CA THR A 132 -3.51 14.29 7.21
C THR A 132 -4.96 14.30 6.73
N ASP A 133 -5.36 15.29 5.93
CA ASP A 133 -6.71 15.38 5.38
C ASP A 133 -7.00 14.23 4.41
N ILE A 134 -6.07 13.93 3.50
CA ILE A 134 -6.20 12.77 2.59
C ILE A 134 -6.33 11.47 3.40
N ALA A 135 -5.52 11.27 4.44
CA ALA A 135 -5.61 10.09 5.29
C ALA A 135 -6.98 9.95 5.96
N ALA A 136 -7.56 11.07 6.39
CA ALA A 136 -8.90 11.13 6.98
C ALA A 136 -10.03 11.01 5.95
N GLY A 137 -9.72 10.94 4.64
CA GLY A 137 -10.73 10.90 3.57
C GLY A 137 -11.39 12.26 3.32
N LYS A 138 -10.73 13.35 3.67
CA LYS A 138 -11.19 14.72 3.46
C LYS A 138 -10.49 15.36 2.27
N ARG A 139 -11.14 16.34 1.67
CA ARG A 139 -10.47 17.23 0.71
C ARG A 139 -9.51 18.14 1.48
N PRO A 140 -8.22 18.18 1.11
CA PRO A 140 -7.28 19.07 1.78
C PRO A 140 -7.56 20.55 1.50
N GLU A 141 -7.40 21.37 2.54
CA GLU A 141 -7.62 22.83 2.43
C GLU A 141 -6.34 23.59 2.03
N LYS A 142 -5.15 23.11 2.44
CA LYS A 142 -3.87 23.82 2.25
C LYS A 142 -3.07 23.37 1.04
N MET A 143 -3.75 22.83 0.01
CA MET A 143 -3.07 22.49 -1.24
C MET A 143 -2.60 23.75 -1.99
N LYS A 144 -1.38 23.69 -2.52
CA LYS A 144 -0.90 24.65 -3.51
C LYS A 144 -1.73 24.54 -4.81
N PRO A 145 -1.72 25.56 -5.70
CA PRO A 145 -2.52 25.53 -6.93
C PRO A 145 -2.27 24.28 -7.80
N ASP A 146 -1.01 23.89 -7.97
CA ASP A 146 -0.61 22.70 -8.73
C ASP A 146 -1.04 21.38 -8.03
N GLU A 147 -0.93 21.31 -6.70
CA GLU A 147 -1.43 20.19 -5.92
C GLU A 147 -2.95 20.04 -6.05
N THR A 148 -3.67 21.17 -6.06
CA THR A 148 -5.12 21.18 -6.25
C THR A 148 -5.52 20.62 -7.61
N ILE A 149 -4.81 21.00 -8.68
CA ILE A 149 -5.07 20.51 -10.04
C ILE A 149 -4.80 19.01 -10.12
N LEU A 150 -3.67 18.53 -9.57
CA LEU A 150 -3.34 17.11 -9.52
C LEU A 150 -4.37 16.32 -8.69
N TYR A 151 -4.73 16.83 -7.51
CA TYR A 151 -5.73 16.19 -6.65
C TYR A 151 -7.07 16.05 -7.37
N ASN A 152 -7.55 17.11 -8.02
CA ASN A 152 -8.81 17.08 -8.77
C ASN A 152 -8.75 16.04 -9.90
N TYR A 153 -7.66 16.04 -10.69
CA TYR A 153 -7.45 15.09 -11.78
C TYR A 153 -7.47 13.64 -11.28
N ALA A 154 -6.67 13.35 -10.27
CA ALA A 154 -6.54 11.99 -9.74
C ALA A 154 -7.84 11.50 -9.06
N THR A 155 -8.50 12.35 -8.29
CA THR A 155 -9.74 11.96 -7.61
C THR A 155 -10.91 11.80 -8.59
N GLU A 156 -11.00 12.60 -9.65
CA GLU A 156 -12.00 12.43 -10.70
C GLU A 156 -11.76 11.12 -11.45
N MET A 157 -10.51 10.81 -11.82
CA MET A 157 -10.15 9.55 -12.47
C MET A 157 -10.53 8.34 -11.61
N TYR A 158 -10.17 8.33 -10.34
CA TYR A 158 -10.46 7.17 -9.47
C TYR A 158 -11.94 7.01 -9.15
N ARG A 159 -12.69 8.10 -9.00
CA ARG A 159 -14.09 8.06 -8.66
C ARG A 159 -14.98 7.79 -9.86
N ASP A 160 -14.79 8.58 -10.93
CA ASP A 160 -15.73 8.62 -12.07
C ASP A 160 -15.30 7.69 -13.20
N LYS A 161 -14.04 7.19 -13.16
CA LYS A 161 -13.40 6.43 -14.25
C LYS A 161 -13.42 7.18 -15.58
N ALA A 162 -13.42 8.49 -15.49
CA ALA A 162 -13.46 9.43 -16.59
C ALA A 162 -12.76 10.74 -16.17
N ILE A 163 -12.39 11.56 -17.15
CA ILE A 163 -11.86 12.91 -16.92
C ILE A 163 -12.68 13.87 -17.76
N SER A 164 -13.23 14.92 -17.13
CA SER A 164 -13.90 15.99 -17.84
C SER A 164 -12.93 16.85 -18.65
N ASP A 165 -13.43 17.44 -19.74
CA ASP A 165 -12.62 18.34 -20.58
C ASP A 165 -12.02 19.51 -19.79
N ALA A 166 -12.77 20.03 -18.81
CA ALA A 166 -12.29 21.12 -17.95
C ALA A 166 -11.13 20.68 -17.06
N THR A 167 -11.22 19.51 -16.42
CA THR A 167 -10.15 18.94 -15.59
C THR A 167 -8.93 18.60 -16.44
N PHE A 168 -9.14 18.02 -17.63
CA PHE A 168 -8.06 17.72 -18.57
C PHE A 168 -7.34 19.02 -19.00
N ALA A 169 -8.08 20.03 -19.46
CA ALA A 169 -7.50 21.29 -19.91
C ALA A 169 -6.70 22.00 -18.79
N ALA A 170 -7.20 21.99 -17.55
CA ALA A 170 -6.49 22.55 -16.40
C ALA A 170 -5.17 21.79 -16.13
N ALA A 171 -5.19 20.45 -16.20
CA ALA A 171 -4.01 19.63 -15.97
C ALA A 171 -2.96 19.82 -17.08
N VAL A 172 -3.37 19.84 -18.36
CA VAL A 172 -2.46 20.10 -19.48
C VAL A 172 -1.86 21.50 -19.38
N LYS A 173 -2.68 22.51 -19.04
CA LYS A 173 -2.18 23.88 -18.85
C LYS A 173 -1.12 23.98 -17.76
N GLN A 174 -1.31 23.25 -16.66
CA GLN A 174 -0.41 23.29 -15.49
C GLN A 174 0.87 22.48 -15.71
N PHE A 175 0.75 21.26 -16.24
CA PHE A 175 1.85 20.29 -16.26
C PHE A 175 2.44 20.09 -17.67
N GLY A 176 1.68 20.39 -18.72
CA GLY A 176 1.96 19.93 -20.08
C GLY A 176 1.59 18.45 -20.28
N GLU A 177 1.45 18.06 -21.55
CA GLU A 177 1.02 16.70 -21.91
C GLU A 177 1.97 15.62 -21.40
N LYS A 178 3.28 15.84 -21.54
CA LYS A 178 4.30 14.86 -21.11
C LYS A 178 4.21 14.59 -19.62
N ALA A 179 4.28 15.62 -18.79
CA ALA A 179 4.27 15.44 -17.33
C ALA A 179 2.91 14.90 -16.83
N LEU A 180 1.80 15.23 -17.49
CA LEU A 180 0.50 14.67 -17.19
C LEU A 180 0.48 13.15 -17.45
N ILE A 181 1.01 12.68 -18.58
CA ILE A 181 1.12 11.24 -18.88
C ILE A 181 2.08 10.55 -17.88
N ASP A 182 3.17 11.18 -17.51
CA ASP A 182 4.10 10.66 -16.50
C ASP A 182 3.40 10.49 -15.12
N LEU A 183 2.56 11.45 -14.73
CA LEU A 183 1.75 11.36 -13.50
C LEU A 183 0.70 10.23 -13.59
N VAL A 184 0.04 10.06 -14.73
CA VAL A 184 -0.88 8.94 -14.98
C VAL A 184 -0.14 7.60 -14.89
N ALA A 185 1.04 7.50 -15.52
CA ALA A 185 1.87 6.30 -15.43
C ALA A 185 2.34 6.02 -14.00
N THR A 186 2.64 7.07 -13.22
CA THR A 186 2.97 6.95 -11.79
C THR A 186 1.80 6.33 -11.01
N MET A 187 0.59 6.83 -11.18
CA MET A 187 -0.60 6.29 -10.53
C MET A 187 -0.84 4.82 -10.92
N GLY A 188 -0.81 4.50 -12.23
CA GLY A 188 -1.00 3.13 -12.72
C GLY A 188 0.07 2.14 -12.23
N TYR A 189 1.33 2.57 -12.11
CA TYR A 189 2.36 1.74 -11.50
C TYR A 189 2.04 1.44 -10.04
N TYR A 190 1.61 2.44 -9.27
CA TYR A 190 1.26 2.24 -7.86
C TYR A 190 -0.07 1.53 -7.64
N ASP A 191 -0.99 1.54 -8.61
CA ASP A 191 -2.13 0.63 -8.64
C ASP A 191 -1.64 -0.83 -8.69
N THR A 192 -0.66 -1.14 -9.56
CA THR A 192 -0.04 -2.47 -9.65
C THR A 192 0.64 -2.86 -8.32
N VAL A 193 1.37 -1.93 -7.68
CA VAL A 193 1.98 -2.17 -6.36
C VAL A 193 0.92 -2.46 -5.31
N ALA A 194 -0.19 -1.71 -5.28
CA ALA A 194 -1.28 -1.91 -4.32
C ALA A 194 -1.93 -3.30 -4.50
N MET A 195 -2.25 -3.70 -5.74
CA MET A 195 -2.78 -5.03 -6.05
C MET A 195 -1.82 -6.15 -5.62
N THR A 196 -0.52 -5.95 -5.81
CA THR A 196 0.52 -6.88 -5.37
C THR A 196 0.54 -7.05 -3.86
N LEU A 197 0.46 -5.94 -3.11
CA LEU A 197 0.43 -5.96 -1.65
C LEU A 197 -0.84 -6.62 -1.11
N ILE A 198 -2.00 -6.38 -1.72
CA ILE A 198 -3.26 -7.05 -1.40
C ILE A 198 -3.14 -8.56 -1.65
N THR A 199 -2.59 -8.95 -2.80
CA THR A 199 -2.36 -10.36 -3.16
C THR A 199 -1.46 -11.04 -2.13
N ALA A 200 -0.44 -10.36 -1.64
CA ALA A 200 0.47 -10.84 -0.61
C ALA A 200 -0.11 -10.83 0.81
N LYS A 201 -1.25 -10.19 1.03
CA LYS A 201 -1.75 -9.84 2.38
C LYS A 201 -0.71 -9.10 3.22
N ALA A 202 0.03 -8.20 2.58
CA ALA A 202 1.07 -7.44 3.23
C ALA A 202 0.47 -6.49 4.28
N VAL A 203 0.97 -6.59 5.51
CA VAL A 203 0.54 -5.71 6.62
C VAL A 203 1.62 -4.66 6.84
N ALA A 204 1.21 -3.39 6.86
CA ALA A 204 2.11 -2.31 7.19
C ALA A 204 2.38 -2.29 8.71
N PRO A 205 3.63 -2.05 9.14
CA PRO A 205 3.88 -1.78 10.54
C PRO A 205 3.18 -0.48 10.97
N LYS A 206 2.77 -0.42 12.23
CA LYS A 206 2.29 0.83 12.84
C LYS A 206 3.45 1.79 13.05
N GLU A 207 3.23 3.04 12.74
CA GLU A 207 4.23 4.11 12.88
C GLU A 207 3.50 5.37 13.37
N ASP A 208 4.02 5.99 14.43
CA ASP A 208 3.33 7.10 15.10
C ASP A 208 3.50 8.45 14.37
N ASP A 209 4.52 8.56 13.53
CA ASP A 209 4.84 9.76 12.75
C ASP A 209 4.13 9.82 11.38
N VAL A 210 3.28 8.85 11.08
CA VAL A 210 2.53 8.76 9.82
C VAL A 210 1.04 8.68 10.11
N PRO A 211 0.22 9.56 9.51
CA PRO A 211 -1.23 9.48 9.63
C PRO A 211 -1.74 8.11 9.19
N GLN A 212 -2.59 7.51 10.01
CA GLN A 212 -3.24 6.24 9.67
C GLN A 212 -4.40 6.50 8.71
N LEU A 213 -4.50 5.69 7.66
CA LEU A 213 -5.61 5.79 6.72
C LEU A 213 -6.91 5.38 7.41
N ALA A 214 -7.86 6.32 7.51
CA ALA A 214 -9.20 6.01 8.00
C ALA A 214 -9.94 5.06 7.05
N ALA A 215 -10.87 4.27 7.56
CA ALA A 215 -11.74 3.48 6.69
C ALA A 215 -12.57 4.43 5.80
N LEU A 216 -12.61 4.13 4.49
CA LEU A 216 -13.47 4.85 3.55
C LEU A 216 -14.60 3.93 3.09
N SER A 217 -15.84 4.44 3.12
CA SER A 217 -17.00 3.77 2.51
C SER A 217 -17.11 4.09 1.02
N THR A 218 -16.50 5.18 0.57
CA THR A 218 -16.56 5.70 -0.81
C THR A 218 -15.22 6.28 -1.25
N ALA A 219 -15.10 6.62 -2.53
CA ALA A 219 -13.93 7.32 -3.06
C ALA A 219 -13.71 8.69 -2.38
N LEU A 220 -12.49 9.24 -2.53
CA LEU A 220 -12.14 10.56 -2.00
C LEU A 220 -13.11 11.65 -2.50
N PRO A 221 -13.46 12.64 -1.64
CA PRO A 221 -14.30 13.77 -2.02
C PRO A 221 -13.60 14.68 -3.06
N ARG A 222 -14.41 15.36 -3.83
CA ARG A 222 -13.95 16.42 -4.75
C ARG A 222 -13.47 17.63 -3.99
#